data_ed9cbad24c6598a9950b4d2d29ccf6db
#
_entry.id   ed9cbad24c6598a9950b4d2d29ccf6db
#
_cell.length_a   1.000
_cell.length_b   1.000
_cell.length_c   1.000
_cell.angle_alpha   90.00
_cell.angle_beta   90.00
_cell.angle_gamma   90.00
#
_symmetry.space_group_name_H-M   'P 1'
#
loop_
_entity.id
_entity.type
_entity.pdbx_description
1 polymer ?
#
loop_
_entity_poly.entity_id
_entity_poly.type
_entity_poly.pdbx_seq_one_letter_code
_entity_poly.pdbx_strand_id
1 'polypeptide(L)'
;MISVFKRFQKYQKQNKMVHKIALFNHKGGVSKTTTTFNLGWMLASKGKRVILVDTDPQCNLTGIALKEETEDDEARIEKIYDTHSNIKTGLAPAFESQPRAIQAVDCIPIQGQEGLFLLPGHVGFAEYEVTLGIAQELSGSIQTLKNLPGAISDLLEKTANKFNADYILIDMSPSLGAINQNLLMTSDFFLVPTTADFFSVMAIDSLSRILPKWCAWARMASVNHILKEATYPFPEFNLKFLGTIVQNYRIIRGKETAAFQTWIEKIENTVTHKLLPVLEQNNLLLPKQVYTEQGMSSSFTMTKISNFNSLIALSQEHSTPVYALTIEQLRQTGIVRENNQAKQEEFKKTFSDLADKIIALSSSYAVSA
;
A
#
# COMPACT_ATOMS: atom_id res chain seq x y z
N MET A 1 33.85 29.62 -7.89
CA MET A 1 33.07 29.37 -6.68
C MET A 1 31.57 29.21 -6.97
N ILE A 2 30.93 30.06 -7.72
CA ILE A 2 29.46 30.00 -8.02
C ILE A 2 29.04 28.72 -8.80
N SER A 3 29.91 28.19 -9.66
CA SER A 3 29.64 26.97 -10.48
C SER A 3 29.65 25.69 -9.62
N VAL A 4 30.49 25.63 -8.59
CA VAL A 4 30.59 24.50 -7.66
C VAL A 4 29.37 24.49 -6.72
N PHE A 5 28.94 25.67 -6.25
CA PHE A 5 27.73 25.79 -5.43
C PHE A 5 26.45 25.40 -6.18
N LYS A 6 26.33 25.77 -7.47
CA LYS A 6 25.21 25.33 -8.33
C LYS A 6 25.25 23.84 -8.63
N ARG A 7 26.44 23.24 -8.73
CA ARG A 7 26.58 21.78 -8.84
C ARG A 7 26.21 21.07 -7.54
N PHE A 8 26.62 21.62 -6.37
CA PHE A 8 26.20 21.08 -5.05
C PHE A 8 24.69 21.23 -4.83
N GLN A 9 24.08 22.35 -5.18
CA GLN A 9 22.61 22.49 -5.13
C GLN A 9 21.89 21.57 -6.12
N LYS A 10 22.50 21.24 -7.26
CA LYS A 10 21.95 20.28 -8.22
C LYS A 10 22.10 18.82 -7.73
N TYR A 11 23.13 18.54 -6.92
CA TYR A 11 23.33 17.25 -6.24
C TYR A 11 22.45 17.09 -4.98
N GLN A 12 22.12 18.16 -4.29
CA GLN A 12 21.17 18.12 -3.16
C GLN A 12 19.70 18.09 -3.59
N LYS A 13 19.39 18.24 -4.88
CA LYS A 13 18.06 17.99 -5.44
C LYS A 13 17.78 16.49 -5.70
N GLN A 14 18.69 15.61 -5.32
CA GLN A 14 18.62 14.19 -5.54
C GLN A 14 18.54 13.45 -4.21
N ASN A 15 17.49 12.72 -4.12
CA ASN A 15 17.01 11.73 -3.15
C ASN A 15 16.11 12.30 -2.05
N LYS A 16 14.95 12.84 -2.48
CA LYS A 16 13.79 12.87 -1.61
C LYS A 16 13.49 11.42 -1.24
N MET A 17 13.54 11.10 0.05
CA MET A 17 13.20 9.76 0.52
C MET A 17 11.72 9.50 0.20
N VAL A 18 11.45 8.53 -0.65
CA VAL A 18 10.09 8.04 -0.91
C VAL A 18 9.75 6.96 0.11
N HIS A 19 8.54 6.96 0.62
CA HIS A 19 8.08 5.95 1.57
C HIS A 19 7.16 4.93 0.88
N LYS A 20 7.59 3.67 0.82
CA LYS A 20 6.81 2.54 0.31
C LYS A 20 5.98 1.95 1.46
N ILE A 21 4.67 2.02 1.36
CA ILE A 21 3.72 1.53 2.38
C ILE A 21 2.88 0.41 1.78
N ALA A 22 3.04 -0.81 2.29
CA ALA A 22 2.27 -1.97 1.89
C ALA A 22 0.98 -2.10 2.73
N LEU A 23 -0.18 -2.20 2.07
CA LEU A 23 -1.43 -2.58 2.72
C LEU A 23 -1.58 -4.10 2.62
N PHE A 24 -1.20 -4.81 3.67
CA PHE A 24 -1.10 -6.26 3.65
C PHE A 24 -2.07 -6.96 4.60
N ASN A 25 -2.83 -7.87 4.07
CA ASN A 25 -3.52 -8.94 4.78
C ASN A 25 -3.84 -10.04 3.78
N HIS A 26 -3.50 -11.28 4.10
CA HIS A 26 -3.79 -12.43 3.24
C HIS A 26 -5.26 -12.87 3.27
N LYS A 27 -6.07 -12.29 4.16
CA LYS A 27 -7.52 -12.42 4.11
C LYS A 27 -8.09 -11.49 3.02
N GLY A 28 -8.97 -12.03 2.18
CA GLY A 28 -9.77 -11.26 1.23
C GLY A 28 -10.89 -10.46 1.92
N GLY A 29 -11.38 -9.41 1.27
CA GLY A 29 -12.55 -8.64 1.74
C GLY A 29 -12.30 -7.75 2.97
N VAL A 30 -11.06 -7.45 3.31
CA VAL A 30 -10.69 -6.54 4.43
C VAL A 30 -10.50 -5.09 3.96
N SER A 31 -11.07 -4.73 2.83
CA SER A 31 -11.04 -3.37 2.26
C SER A 31 -9.64 -2.79 2.02
N LYS A 32 -8.64 -3.61 1.67
CA LYS A 32 -7.29 -3.12 1.29
C LYS A 32 -7.39 -2.06 0.20
N THR A 33 -7.96 -2.42 -0.94
CA THR A 33 -8.13 -1.57 -2.13
C THR A 33 -8.86 -0.26 -1.81
N THR A 34 -9.99 -0.35 -1.12
CA THR A 34 -10.78 0.83 -0.72
C THR A 34 -9.96 1.75 0.18
N THR A 35 -9.21 1.18 1.12
CA THR A 35 -8.35 1.97 2.02
C THR A 35 -7.21 2.61 1.25
N THR A 36 -6.54 1.87 0.36
CA THR A 36 -5.47 2.39 -0.49
C THR A 36 -5.94 3.61 -1.29
N PHE A 37 -7.10 3.50 -1.93
CA PHE A 37 -7.66 4.59 -2.74
C PHE A 37 -8.01 5.82 -1.88
N ASN A 38 -8.82 5.64 -0.82
CA ASN A 38 -9.24 6.74 0.04
C ASN A 38 -8.05 7.40 0.77
N LEU A 39 -7.11 6.60 1.29
CA LEU A 39 -5.92 7.11 1.96
C LEU A 39 -4.99 7.86 1.01
N GLY A 40 -4.75 7.31 -0.19
CA GLY A 40 -3.90 7.96 -1.19
C GLY A 40 -4.44 9.31 -1.62
N TRP A 41 -5.74 9.40 -1.82
CA TRP A 41 -6.42 10.68 -2.13
C TRP A 41 -6.26 11.67 -0.95
N MET A 42 -6.45 11.22 0.28
CA MET A 42 -6.32 12.10 1.44
C MET A 42 -4.88 12.60 1.62
N LEU A 43 -3.87 11.74 1.43
CA LEU A 43 -2.47 12.15 1.45
C LEU A 43 -2.18 13.20 0.37
N ALA A 44 -2.71 13.00 -0.84
CA ALA A 44 -2.56 13.96 -1.93
C ALA A 44 -3.28 15.29 -1.62
N SER A 45 -4.47 15.25 -1.01
CA SER A 45 -5.19 16.45 -0.53
C SER A 45 -4.41 17.23 0.54
N LYS A 46 -3.50 16.56 1.25
CA LYS A 46 -2.54 17.18 2.20
C LYS A 46 -1.24 17.64 1.53
N GLY A 47 -1.21 17.73 0.20
CA GLY A 47 -0.07 18.24 -0.58
C GLY A 47 1.06 17.22 -0.78
N LYS A 48 0.83 15.93 -0.53
CA LYS A 48 1.80 14.87 -0.83
C LYS A 48 1.65 14.40 -2.26
N ARG A 49 2.76 13.99 -2.88
CA ARG A 49 2.72 13.31 -4.18
C ARG A 49 2.69 11.81 -3.93
N VAL A 50 1.63 11.15 -4.40
CA VAL A 50 1.34 9.75 -4.06
C VAL A 50 1.18 8.92 -5.32
N ILE A 51 1.83 7.76 -5.35
CA ILE A 51 1.58 6.73 -6.36
C ILE A 51 0.83 5.59 -5.70
N LEU A 52 -0.36 5.29 -6.21
CA LEU A 52 -1.07 4.05 -5.91
C LEU A 52 -0.55 2.96 -6.82
N VAL A 53 -0.19 1.82 -6.27
CA VAL A 53 0.32 0.68 -7.04
C VAL A 53 -0.63 -0.50 -6.86
N ASP A 54 -1.21 -0.95 -7.96
CA ASP A 54 -2.08 -2.12 -7.97
C ASP A 54 -1.24 -3.37 -8.24
N THR A 55 -1.12 -4.22 -7.23
CA THR A 55 -0.37 -5.50 -7.33
C THR A 55 -1.27 -6.71 -7.17
N ASP A 56 -2.59 -6.51 -7.11
CA ASP A 56 -3.56 -7.61 -7.14
C ASP A 56 -3.86 -7.96 -8.61
N PRO A 57 -3.69 -9.23 -9.04
CA PRO A 57 -4.08 -9.66 -10.39
C PRO A 57 -5.56 -9.46 -10.71
N GLN A 58 -6.41 -9.20 -9.71
CA GLN A 58 -7.80 -8.82 -9.93
C GLN A 58 -7.97 -7.38 -10.40
N CYS A 59 -6.92 -6.55 -10.33
CA CYS A 59 -6.88 -5.15 -10.79
C CYS A 59 -8.00 -4.26 -10.23
N ASN A 60 -8.47 -4.54 -9.00
CA ASN A 60 -9.58 -3.81 -8.39
C ASN A 60 -9.25 -2.34 -8.12
N LEU A 61 -8.00 -2.02 -7.72
CA LEU A 61 -7.58 -0.63 -7.51
C LEU A 61 -7.55 0.12 -8.83
N THR A 62 -7.09 -0.52 -9.90
CA THR A 62 -7.08 0.03 -11.26
C THR A 62 -8.49 0.38 -11.70
N GLY A 63 -9.45 -0.55 -11.53
CA GLY A 63 -10.86 -0.31 -11.88
C GLY A 63 -11.50 0.82 -11.06
N ILE A 64 -11.22 0.90 -9.75
CA ILE A 64 -11.76 1.98 -8.90
C ILE A 64 -11.17 3.34 -9.26
N ALA A 65 -9.88 3.40 -9.59
CA ALA A 65 -9.17 4.66 -9.82
C ALA A 65 -9.39 5.24 -11.23
N LEU A 66 -9.75 4.42 -12.19
CA LEU A 66 -10.00 4.82 -13.57
C LEU A 66 -11.51 4.80 -13.82
N LYS A 67 -12.06 5.97 -14.04
CA LYS A 67 -13.49 6.14 -14.32
C LYS A 67 -13.84 5.52 -15.65
N GLU A 68 -14.81 4.60 -15.68
CA GLU A 68 -15.43 4.05 -16.88
C GLU A 68 -16.78 4.77 -17.09
N GLU A 69 -16.84 5.75 -17.99
CA GLU A 69 -18.10 6.43 -18.34
C GLU A 69 -18.57 6.13 -19.77
N THR A 70 -17.69 5.63 -20.62
CA THR A 70 -17.95 5.44 -22.06
C THR A 70 -17.24 4.21 -22.62
N GLU A 71 -17.66 3.73 -23.82
CA GLU A 71 -16.95 2.71 -24.60
C GLU A 71 -15.49 3.12 -24.89
N ASP A 72 -15.20 4.41 -24.96
CA ASP A 72 -13.83 4.92 -25.10
C ASP A 72 -12.96 4.64 -23.85
N ASP A 73 -13.58 4.54 -22.67
CA ASP A 73 -12.86 4.21 -21.43
C ASP A 73 -12.53 2.72 -21.35
N GLU A 74 -13.40 1.82 -21.83
CA GLU A 74 -13.08 0.38 -21.97
C GLU A 74 -11.88 0.20 -22.90
N ALA A 75 -11.90 0.83 -24.07
CA ALA A 75 -10.77 0.81 -25.02
C ALA A 75 -9.50 1.41 -24.42
N ARG A 76 -9.63 2.40 -23.53
CA ARG A 76 -8.50 2.99 -22.80
C ARG A 76 -7.91 2.02 -21.78
N ILE A 77 -8.74 1.26 -21.06
CA ILE A 77 -8.29 0.23 -20.10
C ILE A 77 -7.62 -0.92 -20.83
N GLU A 78 -8.19 -1.43 -21.92
CA GLU A 78 -7.55 -2.43 -22.78
C GLU A 78 -6.18 -1.95 -23.26
N LYS A 79 -6.09 -0.69 -23.71
CA LYS A 79 -4.82 -0.08 -24.13
C LYS A 79 -3.80 0.00 -22.97
N ILE A 80 -4.22 0.18 -21.72
CA ILE A 80 -3.33 0.17 -20.56
C ILE A 80 -2.73 -1.22 -20.36
N TYR A 81 -3.50 -2.28 -20.56
CA TYR A 81 -3.01 -3.65 -20.45
C TYR A 81 -2.02 -4.01 -21.57
N ASP A 82 -2.20 -3.46 -22.77
CA ASP A 82 -1.34 -3.74 -23.93
C ASP A 82 -0.11 -2.82 -24.01
N THR A 83 -0.07 -1.74 -23.24
CA THR A 83 1.05 -0.76 -23.28
C THR A 83 2.06 -1.00 -22.15
N HIS A 84 3.23 -0.35 -22.24
CA HIS A 84 4.28 -0.35 -21.23
C HIS A 84 3.93 0.51 -19.99
N SER A 85 2.66 0.65 -19.66
CA SER A 85 2.15 1.55 -18.61
C SER A 85 1.51 0.82 -17.43
N ASN A 86 1.92 -0.43 -17.15
CA ASN A 86 1.44 -1.22 -16.03
C ASN A 86 2.58 -1.99 -15.34
N ILE A 87 2.29 -2.58 -14.20
CA ILE A 87 3.31 -3.26 -13.38
C ILE A 87 3.95 -4.46 -14.09
N LYS A 88 3.19 -5.27 -14.82
CA LYS A 88 3.72 -6.45 -15.52
C LYS A 88 4.69 -6.03 -16.62
N THR A 89 4.27 -5.13 -17.50
CA THR A 89 5.10 -4.68 -18.62
C THR A 89 6.33 -3.89 -18.18
N GLY A 90 6.23 -3.16 -17.04
CA GLY A 90 7.38 -2.51 -16.41
C GLY A 90 8.44 -3.50 -15.92
N LEU A 91 8.02 -4.68 -15.46
CA LEU A 91 8.90 -5.76 -14.95
C LEU A 91 9.35 -6.74 -16.03
N ALA A 92 8.75 -6.74 -17.21
CA ALA A 92 9.07 -7.66 -18.31
C ALA A 92 10.56 -7.74 -18.65
N PRO A 93 11.36 -6.64 -18.61
CA PRO A 93 12.80 -6.72 -18.85
C PRO A 93 13.52 -7.70 -17.92
N ALA A 94 13.12 -7.81 -16.66
CA ALA A 94 13.72 -8.74 -15.70
C ALA A 94 13.11 -10.14 -15.78
N PHE A 95 11.79 -10.25 -15.82
CA PHE A 95 11.09 -11.54 -15.71
C PHE A 95 10.99 -12.29 -17.04
N GLU A 96 11.03 -11.58 -18.17
CA GLU A 96 10.95 -12.15 -19.52
C GLU A 96 12.30 -12.12 -20.24
N SER A 97 13.38 -11.82 -19.52
CA SER A 97 14.77 -11.77 -20.06
C SER A 97 14.91 -10.88 -21.29
N GLN A 98 14.21 -9.75 -21.31
CA GLN A 98 14.30 -8.80 -22.42
C GLN A 98 15.67 -8.09 -22.41
N PRO A 99 16.26 -7.75 -23.58
CA PRO A 99 17.59 -7.12 -23.67
C PRO A 99 17.58 -5.62 -23.37
N ARG A 100 16.81 -5.19 -22.37
CA ARG A 100 16.72 -3.80 -21.91
C ARG A 100 16.61 -3.76 -20.39
N ALA A 101 17.03 -2.66 -19.78
CA ALA A 101 16.86 -2.46 -18.35
C ALA A 101 15.42 -2.02 -18.01
N ILE A 102 14.99 -2.31 -16.77
CA ILE A 102 13.76 -1.75 -16.19
C ILE A 102 13.83 -0.22 -16.26
N GLN A 103 12.75 0.39 -16.72
CA GLN A 103 12.55 1.84 -16.76
C GLN A 103 11.35 2.22 -15.88
N ALA A 104 11.30 3.49 -15.48
CA ALA A 104 10.11 4.02 -14.80
C ALA A 104 8.86 3.90 -15.67
N VAL A 105 7.77 3.43 -15.07
CA VAL A 105 6.47 3.36 -15.75
C VAL A 105 5.84 4.74 -15.86
N ASP A 106 5.02 4.96 -16.89
CA ASP A 106 4.17 6.14 -17.02
C ASP A 106 2.88 5.93 -16.21
N CYS A 107 2.87 6.42 -14.96
CA CYS A 107 1.69 6.38 -14.13
C CYS A 107 0.59 7.29 -14.67
N ILE A 108 -0.66 6.89 -14.43
CA ILE A 108 -1.85 7.63 -14.87
C ILE A 108 -2.24 8.62 -13.77
N PRO A 109 -2.37 9.93 -14.08
CA PRO A 109 -2.91 10.89 -13.13
C PRO A 109 -4.37 10.56 -12.79
N ILE A 110 -4.72 10.52 -11.51
CA ILE A 110 -6.10 10.28 -11.08
C ILE A 110 -6.87 11.61 -11.18
N GLN A 111 -8.00 11.58 -11.90
CA GLN A 111 -8.82 12.76 -12.10
C GLN A 111 -9.41 13.28 -10.77
N GLY A 112 -9.53 14.58 -10.64
CA GLY A 112 -10.09 15.23 -9.44
C GLY A 112 -9.12 15.40 -8.27
N GLN A 113 -7.90 14.83 -8.34
CA GLN A 113 -6.92 15.00 -7.28
C GLN A 113 -5.50 15.21 -7.82
N GLU A 114 -5.01 16.44 -7.72
CA GLU A 114 -3.63 16.75 -8.09
C GLU A 114 -2.63 16.03 -7.17
N GLY A 115 -1.53 15.57 -7.74
CA GLY A 115 -0.48 14.86 -7.00
C GLY A 115 -0.77 13.39 -6.73
N LEU A 116 -1.90 12.85 -7.20
CA LEU A 116 -2.25 11.44 -7.08
C LEU A 116 -2.11 10.73 -8.44
N PHE A 117 -1.38 9.63 -8.46
CA PHE A 117 -1.08 8.86 -9.65
C PHE A 117 -1.36 7.37 -9.42
N LEU A 118 -1.69 6.66 -10.48
CA LEU A 118 -1.87 5.21 -10.48
C LEU A 118 -0.76 4.54 -11.31
N LEU A 119 -0.08 3.55 -10.76
CA LEU A 119 0.62 2.51 -11.48
C LEU A 119 -0.35 1.33 -11.61
N PRO A 120 -0.93 1.11 -12.81
CA PRO A 120 -1.96 0.11 -13.00
C PRO A 120 -1.49 -1.31 -12.75
N GLY A 121 -2.40 -2.17 -12.28
CA GLY A 121 -2.23 -3.60 -12.23
C GLY A 121 -2.27 -4.26 -13.61
N HIS A 122 -2.09 -5.58 -13.63
CA HIS A 122 -2.25 -6.41 -14.82
C HIS A 122 -2.60 -7.83 -14.40
N VAL A 123 -3.60 -8.43 -15.04
CA VAL A 123 -4.06 -9.80 -14.72
C VAL A 123 -2.93 -10.84 -14.85
N GLY A 124 -2.06 -10.69 -15.84
CA GLY A 124 -0.89 -11.56 -16.06
C GLY A 124 0.27 -11.32 -15.08
N PHE A 125 0.17 -10.41 -14.10
CA PHE A 125 1.22 -10.23 -13.10
C PHE A 125 1.43 -11.49 -12.25
N ALA A 126 0.37 -12.28 -12.04
CA ALA A 126 0.43 -13.57 -11.36
C ALA A 126 1.39 -14.59 -12.03
N GLU A 127 1.68 -14.46 -13.31
CA GLU A 127 2.61 -15.35 -14.03
C GLU A 127 4.04 -15.28 -13.47
N TYR A 128 4.40 -14.15 -12.85
CA TYR A 128 5.71 -13.96 -12.24
C TYR A 128 5.87 -14.61 -10.86
N GLU A 129 4.77 -15.08 -10.26
CA GLU A 129 4.74 -15.66 -8.90
C GLU A 129 5.71 -16.85 -8.77
N VAL A 130 5.63 -17.82 -9.68
CA VAL A 130 6.45 -19.04 -9.63
C VAL A 130 7.92 -18.71 -9.84
N THR A 131 8.22 -17.89 -10.84
CA THR A 131 9.60 -17.51 -11.17
C THR A 131 10.24 -16.73 -10.03
N LEU A 132 9.50 -15.83 -9.41
CA LEU A 132 9.98 -15.07 -8.25
C LEU A 132 10.18 -15.97 -7.03
N GLY A 133 9.29 -16.94 -6.77
CA GLY A 133 9.43 -17.92 -5.70
C GLY A 133 10.70 -18.75 -5.85
N ILE A 134 10.97 -19.26 -7.04
CA ILE A 134 12.21 -19.98 -7.35
C ILE A 134 13.43 -19.06 -7.14
N ALA A 135 13.35 -17.83 -7.59
CA ALA A 135 14.44 -16.87 -7.42
C ALA A 135 14.71 -16.56 -5.95
N GLN A 136 13.70 -16.46 -5.11
CA GLN A 136 13.84 -16.24 -3.67
C GLN A 136 14.50 -17.44 -2.96
N GLU A 137 14.18 -18.64 -3.37
CA GLU A 137 14.77 -19.87 -2.78
C GLU A 137 16.20 -20.12 -3.27
N LEU A 138 16.49 -19.88 -4.55
CA LEU A 138 17.73 -20.27 -5.21
C LEU A 138 18.68 -19.11 -5.58
N SER A 139 18.37 -17.88 -5.18
CA SER A 139 19.11 -16.68 -5.57
C SER A 139 20.60 -16.69 -5.18
N GLY A 140 20.99 -17.49 -4.22
CA GLY A 140 22.39 -17.71 -3.87
C GLY A 140 23.15 -18.71 -4.76
N SER A 141 22.42 -19.45 -5.64
CA SER A 141 22.97 -20.58 -6.40
C SER A 141 22.87 -20.42 -7.92
N ILE A 142 21.89 -19.65 -8.40
CA ILE A 142 21.62 -19.51 -9.84
C ILE A 142 21.78 -18.06 -10.29
N GLN A 143 22.86 -17.79 -11.01
CA GLN A 143 23.23 -16.45 -11.50
C GLN A 143 22.14 -15.76 -12.35
N THR A 144 21.39 -16.53 -13.13
CA THR A 144 20.34 -15.98 -14.00
C THR A 144 19.15 -15.42 -13.22
N LEU A 145 18.92 -15.88 -12.00
CA LEU A 145 17.79 -15.46 -11.16
C LEU A 145 18.10 -14.28 -10.23
N LYS A 146 19.38 -13.88 -10.13
CA LYS A 146 19.83 -12.86 -9.17
C LYS A 146 19.15 -11.49 -9.32
N ASN A 147 18.67 -11.19 -10.52
CA ASN A 147 18.05 -9.90 -10.82
C ASN A 147 16.57 -9.79 -10.37
N LEU A 148 15.91 -10.93 -10.11
CA LEU A 148 14.46 -10.95 -9.88
C LEU A 148 14.06 -10.43 -8.47
N PRO A 149 14.77 -10.79 -7.38
CA PRO A 149 14.36 -10.36 -6.04
C PRO A 149 14.36 -8.84 -5.83
N GLY A 150 15.23 -8.09 -6.52
CA GLY A 150 15.28 -6.63 -6.43
C GLY A 150 14.47 -5.88 -7.49
N ALA A 151 13.96 -6.59 -8.52
CA ALA A 151 13.36 -5.97 -9.70
C ALA A 151 12.13 -5.12 -9.38
N ILE A 152 11.24 -5.59 -8.51
CA ILE A 152 10.01 -4.86 -8.15
C ILE A 152 10.36 -3.57 -7.41
N SER A 153 11.28 -3.63 -6.44
CA SER A 153 11.72 -2.43 -5.71
C SER A 153 12.39 -1.42 -6.65
N ASP A 154 13.25 -1.86 -7.56
CA ASP A 154 13.91 -0.99 -8.55
C ASP A 154 12.89 -0.28 -9.46
N LEU A 155 11.87 -1.01 -9.96
CA LEU A 155 10.79 -0.41 -10.75
C LEU A 155 10.05 0.67 -9.96
N LEU A 156 9.66 0.38 -8.72
CA LEU A 156 8.92 1.32 -7.87
C LEU A 156 9.76 2.56 -7.56
N GLU A 157 11.03 2.42 -7.25
CA GLU A 157 11.94 3.52 -6.95
C GLU A 157 12.18 4.42 -8.18
N LYS A 158 12.43 3.83 -9.34
CA LYS A 158 12.56 4.59 -10.61
C LYS A 158 11.29 5.35 -10.93
N THR A 159 10.14 4.72 -10.75
CA THR A 159 8.83 5.34 -10.98
C THR A 159 8.57 6.46 -10.00
N ALA A 160 8.85 6.26 -8.71
CA ALA A 160 8.73 7.30 -7.69
C ALA A 160 9.60 8.52 -7.99
N ASN A 161 10.83 8.30 -8.41
CA ASN A 161 11.76 9.37 -8.77
C ASN A 161 11.25 10.17 -9.99
N LYS A 162 10.70 9.50 -11.02
CA LYS A 162 10.10 10.14 -12.19
C LYS A 162 8.96 11.07 -11.82
N PHE A 163 8.10 10.64 -10.90
CA PHE A 163 6.93 11.40 -10.44
C PHE A 163 7.21 12.31 -9.24
N ASN A 164 8.43 12.31 -8.72
CA ASN A 164 8.82 13.03 -7.51
C ASN A 164 7.86 12.71 -6.33
N ALA A 165 7.55 11.43 -6.15
CA ALA A 165 6.59 10.96 -5.16
C ALA A 165 7.14 11.08 -3.74
N ASP A 166 6.24 11.34 -2.78
CA ASP A 166 6.51 11.24 -1.34
C ASP A 166 6.19 9.85 -0.82
N TYR A 167 5.10 9.26 -1.37
CA TYR A 167 4.56 7.98 -0.95
C TYR A 167 4.26 7.08 -2.14
N ILE A 168 4.52 5.79 -1.95
CA ILE A 168 3.97 4.70 -2.74
C ILE A 168 3.05 3.90 -1.81
N LEU A 169 1.76 3.81 -2.14
CA LEU A 169 0.82 2.91 -1.47
C LEU A 169 0.61 1.68 -2.32
N ILE A 170 0.93 0.51 -1.77
CA ILE A 170 0.88 -0.77 -2.49
C ILE A 170 -0.36 -1.53 -2.06
N ASP A 171 -1.31 -1.71 -2.98
CA ASP A 171 -2.48 -2.56 -2.79
C ASP A 171 -2.11 -4.01 -3.13
N MET A 172 -2.08 -4.87 -2.12
CA MET A 172 -1.59 -6.24 -2.24
C MET A 172 -2.74 -7.24 -2.36
N SER A 173 -2.53 -8.29 -3.13
CA SER A 173 -3.46 -9.42 -3.23
C SER A 173 -3.66 -10.12 -1.87
N PRO A 174 -4.78 -10.85 -1.67
CA PRO A 174 -5.00 -11.65 -0.48
C PRO A 174 -4.27 -13.01 -0.56
N SER A 175 -2.94 -13.00 -0.57
CA SER A 175 -2.11 -14.17 -0.79
C SER A 175 -0.89 -14.17 0.16
N LEU A 176 -0.30 -15.34 0.36
CA LEU A 176 0.97 -15.54 1.07
C LEU A 176 2.10 -15.97 0.11
N GLY A 177 1.96 -15.65 -1.16
CA GLY A 177 2.89 -16.03 -2.19
C GLY A 177 4.14 -15.16 -2.27
N ALA A 178 5.02 -15.50 -3.21
CA ALA A 178 6.34 -14.91 -3.38
C ALA A 178 6.29 -13.42 -3.77
N ILE A 179 5.30 -13.01 -4.58
CA ILE A 179 5.11 -11.60 -4.93
C ILE A 179 4.79 -10.78 -3.67
N ASN A 180 3.84 -11.23 -2.84
CA ASN A 180 3.49 -10.52 -1.61
C ASN A 180 4.63 -10.54 -0.59
N GLN A 181 5.36 -11.65 -0.45
CA GLN A 181 6.58 -11.69 0.36
C GLN A 181 7.59 -10.64 -0.12
N ASN A 182 7.85 -10.57 -1.42
CA ASN A 182 8.80 -9.63 -1.99
C ASN A 182 8.38 -8.18 -1.74
N LEU A 183 7.14 -7.83 -2.09
CA LEU A 183 6.58 -6.49 -1.91
C LEU A 183 6.65 -6.05 -0.45
N LEU A 184 6.24 -6.91 0.47
CA LEU A 184 6.29 -6.58 1.90
C LEU A 184 7.72 -6.40 2.40
N MET A 185 8.62 -7.32 2.04
CA MET A 185 10.01 -7.31 2.51
C MET A 185 10.87 -6.19 1.89
N THR A 186 10.43 -5.61 0.78
CA THR A 186 11.09 -4.47 0.13
C THR A 186 10.38 -3.13 0.37
N SER A 187 9.34 -3.12 1.21
CA SER A 187 8.65 -1.91 1.66
C SER A 187 9.31 -1.32 2.91
N ASP A 188 9.11 -0.02 3.14
CA ASP A 188 9.58 0.67 4.34
C ASP A 188 8.59 0.49 5.49
N PHE A 189 7.29 0.47 5.16
CA PHE A 189 6.20 0.37 6.13
C PHE A 189 5.12 -0.59 5.69
N PHE A 190 4.37 -1.10 6.68
CA PHE A 190 3.14 -1.83 6.37
C PHE A 190 2.01 -1.52 7.34
N LEU A 191 0.79 -1.61 6.80
CA LEU A 191 -0.49 -1.52 7.47
C LEU A 191 -1.23 -2.85 7.34
N VAL A 192 -1.98 -3.23 8.37
CA VAL A 192 -2.79 -4.45 8.36
C VAL A 192 -4.27 -4.10 8.48
N PRO A 193 -4.97 -3.90 7.33
CA PRO A 193 -6.42 -3.76 7.33
C PRO A 193 -7.09 -5.06 7.79
N THR A 194 -8.11 -4.95 8.65
CA THR A 194 -8.85 -6.07 9.23
C THR A 194 -10.35 -5.78 9.24
N THR A 195 -11.17 -6.81 9.30
CA THR A 195 -12.61 -6.70 9.58
C THR A 195 -12.92 -7.31 10.94
N ALA A 196 -13.96 -6.83 11.61
CA ALA A 196 -14.34 -7.30 12.96
C ALA A 196 -15.01 -8.69 12.89
N ASP A 197 -14.22 -9.74 12.63
CA ASP A 197 -14.68 -11.13 12.50
C ASP A 197 -13.61 -12.17 12.89
N PHE A 198 -14.05 -13.43 12.98
CA PHE A 198 -13.18 -14.57 13.32
C PHE A 198 -12.00 -14.73 12.35
N PHE A 199 -12.21 -14.58 11.06
CA PHE A 199 -11.18 -14.83 10.06
C PHE A 199 -10.05 -13.79 10.12
N SER A 200 -10.34 -12.54 10.53
CA SER A 200 -9.32 -11.52 10.77
C SER A 200 -8.42 -11.85 11.97
N VAL A 201 -9.00 -12.42 13.04
CA VAL A 201 -8.22 -12.93 14.18
C VAL A 201 -7.27 -14.04 13.72
N MET A 202 -7.77 -14.99 12.92
CA MET A 202 -6.96 -16.07 12.35
C MET A 202 -5.87 -15.55 11.39
N ALA A 203 -6.18 -14.52 10.62
CA ALA A 203 -5.21 -13.91 9.69
C ALA A 203 -4.05 -13.24 10.44
N ILE A 204 -4.32 -12.53 11.54
CA ILE A 204 -3.28 -11.93 12.38
C ILE A 204 -2.42 -13.02 13.05
N ASP A 205 -3.04 -14.10 13.57
CA ASP A 205 -2.31 -15.24 14.12
C ASP A 205 -1.41 -15.91 13.05
N SER A 206 -1.92 -16.11 11.85
CA SER A 206 -1.13 -16.63 10.71
C SER A 206 0.03 -15.70 10.35
N LEU A 207 -0.22 -14.38 10.30
CA LEU A 207 0.81 -13.37 10.01
C LEU A 207 1.95 -13.43 11.04
N SER A 208 1.63 -13.60 12.33
CA SER A 208 2.64 -13.73 13.38
C SER A 208 3.58 -14.93 13.20
N ARG A 209 3.15 -15.98 12.51
CA ARG A 209 3.95 -17.19 12.22
C ARG A 209 4.77 -17.07 10.95
N ILE A 210 4.32 -16.28 9.99
CA ILE A 210 4.93 -16.16 8.67
C ILE A 210 5.97 -15.05 8.64
N LEU A 211 5.72 -13.91 9.27
CA LEU A 211 6.62 -12.77 9.29
C LEU A 211 8.07 -13.13 9.70
N PRO A 212 8.32 -13.94 10.74
CA PRO A 212 9.69 -14.29 11.11
C PRO A 212 10.47 -14.97 9.99
N LYS A 213 9.81 -15.84 9.22
CA LYS A 213 10.42 -16.54 8.09
C LYS A 213 10.77 -15.59 6.96
N TRP A 214 9.85 -14.70 6.61
CA TRP A 214 10.04 -13.71 5.57
C TRP A 214 11.12 -12.69 5.95
N CYS A 215 11.13 -12.23 7.22
CA CYS A 215 12.16 -11.32 7.73
C CYS A 215 13.55 -11.99 7.74
N ALA A 216 13.66 -13.26 8.13
CA ALA A 216 14.91 -13.99 8.10
C ALA A 216 15.45 -14.09 6.67
N TRP A 217 14.58 -14.42 5.71
CA TRP A 217 14.94 -14.45 4.30
C TRP A 217 15.40 -13.05 3.81
N ALA A 218 14.65 -12.00 4.09
CA ALA A 218 14.97 -10.65 3.65
C ALA A 218 16.31 -10.14 4.20
N ARG A 219 16.62 -10.42 5.48
CA ARG A 219 17.94 -10.11 6.07
C ARG A 219 19.07 -10.84 5.36
N MET A 220 18.89 -12.14 5.07
CA MET A 220 19.90 -12.88 4.29
C MET A 220 20.04 -12.32 2.88
N ALA A 221 18.94 -12.02 2.20
CA ALA A 221 18.93 -11.46 0.86
C ALA A 221 19.63 -10.09 0.82
N SER A 222 19.36 -9.21 1.77
CA SER A 222 19.93 -7.85 1.83
C SER A 222 21.44 -7.80 2.06
N VAL A 223 22.06 -8.86 2.63
CA VAL A 223 23.51 -8.95 2.82
C VAL A 223 24.19 -9.88 1.80
N ASN A 224 23.43 -10.60 0.98
CA ASN A 224 23.96 -11.52 -0.01
C ASN A 224 24.69 -10.76 -1.12
N HIS A 225 25.97 -11.04 -1.30
CA HIS A 225 26.84 -10.37 -2.29
C HIS A 225 26.31 -10.50 -3.72
N ILE A 226 25.78 -11.66 -4.10
CA ILE A 226 25.24 -11.91 -5.45
C ILE A 226 24.03 -11.01 -5.71
N LEU A 227 23.16 -10.82 -4.72
CA LEU A 227 21.97 -9.96 -4.83
C LEU A 227 22.31 -8.47 -4.76
N LYS A 228 23.37 -8.09 -4.05
CA LYS A 228 23.87 -6.71 -4.01
C LYS A 228 24.50 -6.27 -5.34
N GLU A 229 25.17 -7.19 -6.02
CA GLU A 229 25.81 -6.95 -7.33
C GLU A 229 24.89 -7.25 -8.52
N ALA A 230 23.62 -7.55 -8.27
CA ALA A 230 22.63 -7.73 -9.33
C ALA A 230 22.39 -6.41 -10.10
N THR A 231 21.89 -6.51 -11.33
CA THR A 231 21.44 -5.34 -12.10
C THR A 231 20.34 -4.56 -11.37
N TYR A 232 19.50 -5.29 -10.61
CA TYR A 232 18.48 -4.75 -9.71
C TYR A 232 18.81 -5.26 -8.30
N PRO A 233 19.60 -4.53 -7.51
CA PRO A 233 20.02 -4.96 -6.19
C PRO A 233 18.82 -5.16 -5.26
N PHE A 234 18.87 -6.20 -4.43
CA PHE A 234 17.89 -6.33 -3.36
C PHE A 234 18.15 -5.24 -2.31
N PRO A 235 17.13 -4.44 -1.92
CA PRO A 235 17.32 -3.32 -1.01
C PRO A 235 17.68 -3.76 0.42
N GLU A 236 18.12 -2.82 1.23
CA GLU A 236 18.26 -3.04 2.67
C GLU A 236 16.88 -3.31 3.30
N PHE A 237 16.88 -4.27 4.23
CA PHE A 237 15.65 -4.65 4.92
C PHE A 237 15.38 -3.76 6.14
N ASN A 238 14.40 -2.87 6.01
CA ASN A 238 14.08 -1.85 7.01
C ASN A 238 12.59 -1.73 7.33
N LEU A 239 11.80 -2.77 7.08
CA LEU A 239 10.35 -2.77 7.25
C LEU A 239 9.91 -2.39 8.66
N LYS A 240 8.91 -1.48 8.78
CA LYS A 240 8.30 -1.07 10.05
C LYS A 240 6.78 -1.19 10.01
N PHE A 241 6.20 -1.64 11.10
CA PHE A 241 4.77 -1.75 11.28
C PHE A 241 4.18 -0.39 11.65
N LEU A 242 3.20 0.10 10.91
CA LEU A 242 2.49 1.34 11.26
C LEU A 242 1.29 1.06 12.18
N GLY A 243 0.58 -0.05 11.95
CA GLY A 243 -0.58 -0.39 12.77
C GLY A 243 -1.64 -1.20 12.03
N THR A 244 -2.73 -1.47 12.73
CA THR A 244 -3.93 -2.11 12.18
C THR A 244 -5.02 -1.08 11.88
N ILE A 245 -5.86 -1.37 10.89
CA ILE A 245 -7.05 -0.60 10.55
C ILE A 245 -8.24 -1.54 10.64
N VAL A 246 -9.16 -1.29 11.58
CA VAL A 246 -10.38 -2.09 11.72
C VAL A 246 -11.48 -1.51 10.86
N GLN A 247 -12.06 -2.32 9.99
CA GLN A 247 -13.00 -1.86 8.96
C GLN A 247 -14.32 -2.65 8.96
N ASN A 248 -15.31 -2.10 8.24
CA ASN A 248 -16.60 -2.76 7.94
C ASN A 248 -17.43 -3.16 9.16
N TYR A 249 -17.33 -2.45 10.27
CA TYR A 249 -18.23 -2.65 11.39
C TYR A 249 -19.47 -1.75 11.27
N ARG A 250 -20.58 -2.19 11.87
CA ARG A 250 -21.82 -1.43 11.86
C ARG A 250 -21.98 -0.63 13.15
N ILE A 251 -22.41 0.63 12.95
CA ILE A 251 -22.83 1.51 14.03
C ILE A 251 -24.36 1.49 14.10
N ILE A 252 -24.92 1.18 15.27
CA ILE A 252 -26.36 1.28 15.56
C ILE A 252 -26.55 2.25 16.73
N ARG A 253 -27.36 3.29 16.53
CA ARG A 253 -27.60 4.36 17.51
C ARG A 253 -26.31 5.00 18.06
N GLY A 254 -25.33 5.24 17.17
CA GLY A 254 -24.07 5.91 17.52
C GLY A 254 -23.05 5.05 18.27
N LYS A 255 -23.29 3.73 18.44
CA LYS A 255 -22.36 2.80 19.10
C LYS A 255 -22.11 1.56 18.24
N GLU A 256 -20.92 1.01 18.37
CA GLU A 256 -20.60 -0.31 17.83
C GLU A 256 -21.55 -1.34 18.45
N THR A 257 -22.03 -2.31 17.65
CA THR A 257 -22.85 -3.38 18.24
C THR A 257 -21.95 -4.26 19.10
N ALA A 258 -22.51 -4.83 20.20
CA ALA A 258 -21.77 -5.67 21.13
C ALA A 258 -21.02 -6.82 20.43
N ALA A 259 -21.61 -7.40 19.37
CA ALA A 259 -20.97 -8.45 18.58
C ALA A 259 -19.70 -7.96 17.85
N PHE A 260 -19.71 -6.76 17.26
CA PHE A 260 -18.53 -6.19 16.61
C PHE A 260 -17.47 -5.79 17.63
N GLN A 261 -17.87 -5.21 18.75
CA GLN A 261 -16.95 -4.85 19.84
C GLN A 261 -16.18 -6.07 20.34
N THR A 262 -16.86 -7.20 20.57
CA THR A 262 -16.19 -8.46 20.96
C THR A 262 -15.12 -8.91 19.95
N TRP A 263 -15.37 -8.78 18.64
CA TRP A 263 -14.39 -9.14 17.63
C TRP A 263 -13.25 -8.14 17.56
N ILE A 264 -13.51 -6.84 17.72
CA ILE A 264 -12.47 -5.80 17.77
C ILE A 264 -11.54 -6.08 18.96
N GLU A 265 -12.06 -6.36 20.13
CA GLU A 265 -11.28 -6.73 21.32
C GLU A 265 -10.44 -8.00 21.10
N LYS A 266 -10.98 -9.01 20.42
CA LYS A 266 -10.22 -10.22 20.05
C LYS A 266 -9.09 -9.91 19.06
N ILE A 267 -9.33 -9.05 18.09
CA ILE A 267 -8.30 -8.58 17.14
C ILE A 267 -7.19 -7.86 17.92
N GLU A 268 -7.53 -6.88 18.74
CA GLU A 268 -6.59 -6.12 19.55
C GLU A 268 -5.78 -7.01 20.49
N ASN A 269 -6.43 -7.96 21.15
CA ASN A 269 -5.75 -8.96 21.97
C ASN A 269 -4.80 -9.86 21.18
N THR A 270 -5.19 -10.26 19.96
CA THR A 270 -4.32 -11.09 19.10
C THR A 270 -3.12 -10.29 18.60
N VAL A 271 -3.31 -9.04 18.25
CA VAL A 271 -2.20 -8.12 17.92
C VAL A 271 -1.25 -8.00 19.10
N THR A 272 -1.77 -7.71 20.30
CA THR A 272 -0.94 -7.47 21.49
C THR A 272 -0.18 -8.73 21.96
N HIS A 273 -0.82 -9.90 21.94
CA HIS A 273 -0.23 -11.10 22.52
C HIS A 273 0.47 -12.03 21.54
N LYS A 274 0.17 -11.94 20.23
CA LYS A 274 0.76 -12.81 19.23
C LYS A 274 1.62 -12.05 18.20
N LEU A 275 1.09 -10.96 17.63
CA LEU A 275 1.80 -10.23 16.59
C LEU A 275 2.90 -9.33 17.17
N LEU A 276 2.60 -8.56 18.21
CA LEU A 276 3.53 -7.59 18.80
C LEU A 276 4.86 -8.22 19.27
N PRO A 277 4.88 -9.37 19.98
CA PRO A 277 6.15 -10.02 20.33
C PRO A 277 7.01 -10.37 19.12
N VAL A 278 6.37 -10.77 18.02
CA VAL A 278 7.06 -11.09 16.75
C VAL A 278 7.62 -9.82 16.11
N LEU A 279 6.86 -8.74 16.14
CA LEU A 279 7.31 -7.44 15.62
C LEU A 279 8.52 -6.91 16.41
N GLU A 280 8.51 -7.01 17.73
CA GLU A 280 9.62 -6.63 18.60
C GLU A 280 10.86 -7.48 18.33
N GLN A 281 10.73 -8.81 18.32
CA GLN A 281 11.83 -9.75 18.07
C GLN A 281 12.48 -9.54 16.69
N ASN A 282 11.71 -9.11 15.71
CA ASN A 282 12.18 -8.87 14.35
C ASN A 282 12.53 -7.39 14.07
N ASN A 283 12.55 -6.54 15.08
CA ASN A 283 12.85 -5.11 14.94
C ASN A 283 11.95 -4.40 13.90
N LEU A 284 10.66 -4.75 13.87
CA LEU A 284 9.68 -4.20 12.94
C LEU A 284 8.87 -3.04 13.54
N LEU A 285 9.22 -2.54 14.72
CA LEU A 285 8.56 -1.41 15.36
C LEU A 285 9.41 -0.14 15.23
N LEU A 286 8.72 0.99 15.14
CA LEU A 286 9.28 2.30 15.46
C LEU A 286 9.46 2.44 16.99
N PRO A 287 10.18 3.43 17.48
CA PRO A 287 10.23 3.72 18.92
C PRO A 287 8.82 3.88 19.51
N LYS A 288 8.56 3.27 20.68
CA LYS A 288 7.23 3.29 21.32
C LYS A 288 6.66 4.70 21.50
N GLN A 289 7.53 5.66 21.79
CA GLN A 289 7.15 7.06 21.97
C GLN A 289 6.42 7.62 20.75
N VAL A 290 6.89 7.30 19.54
CA VAL A 290 6.31 7.79 18.28
C VAL A 290 4.85 7.35 18.12
N TYR A 291 4.51 6.10 18.47
CA TYR A 291 3.11 5.62 18.46
C TYR A 291 2.27 6.30 19.53
N THR A 292 2.82 6.47 20.75
CA THR A 292 2.12 7.10 21.86
C THR A 292 1.78 8.57 21.58
N GLU A 293 2.69 9.31 20.96
CA GLU A 293 2.47 10.70 20.52
C GLU A 293 1.33 10.82 19.49
N GLN A 294 1.07 9.75 18.73
CA GLN A 294 -0.06 9.68 17.80
C GLN A 294 -1.34 9.12 18.46
N GLY A 295 -1.37 8.99 19.77
CA GLY A 295 -2.53 8.50 20.53
C GLY A 295 -2.85 7.04 20.27
N MET A 296 -1.88 6.23 19.79
CA MET A 296 -2.09 4.81 19.54
C MET A 296 -1.97 4.01 20.85
N SER A 297 -2.95 3.13 21.05
CA SER A 297 -2.97 2.20 22.19
C SER A 297 -1.95 1.07 22.03
N SER A 298 -1.81 0.22 23.04
CA SER A 298 -0.97 -0.98 23.01
C SER A 298 -1.35 -2.00 21.93
N SER A 299 -2.55 -1.90 21.38
CA SER A 299 -3.00 -2.74 20.25
C SER A 299 -2.57 -2.23 18.88
N PHE A 300 -1.92 -1.06 18.81
CA PHE A 300 -1.50 -0.42 17.56
C PHE A 300 -2.64 -0.22 16.55
N THR A 301 -3.87 -0.05 17.02
CA THR A 301 -5.02 0.30 16.17
C THR A 301 -4.92 1.77 15.79
N MET A 302 -4.70 2.05 14.49
CA MET A 302 -4.57 3.41 13.97
C MET A 302 -5.93 4.11 13.90
N THR A 303 -6.91 3.39 13.38
CA THR A 303 -8.27 3.89 13.22
C THR A 303 -9.28 2.76 13.06
N LYS A 304 -10.56 3.11 13.26
CA LYS A 304 -11.70 2.24 12.99
C LYS A 304 -12.57 2.92 11.94
N ILE A 305 -12.91 2.20 10.87
CA ILE A 305 -13.69 2.71 9.73
C ILE A 305 -15.00 1.93 9.67
N SER A 306 -16.12 2.60 9.90
CA SER A 306 -17.45 2.00 9.79
C SER A 306 -17.78 1.63 8.34
N ASN A 307 -18.83 0.83 8.14
CA ASN A 307 -19.28 0.45 6.81
C ASN A 307 -19.74 1.68 6.01
N PHE A 308 -19.25 1.81 4.80
CA PHE A 308 -19.59 2.92 3.88
C PHE A 308 -21.03 2.86 3.37
N ASN A 309 -21.71 1.71 3.52
CA ASN A 309 -23.06 1.47 3.00
C ASN A 309 -23.17 1.81 1.50
N SER A 310 -24.22 2.51 1.09
CA SER A 310 -24.43 2.89 -0.31
C SER A 310 -23.39 3.85 -0.89
N LEU A 311 -22.63 4.56 -0.06
CA LEU A 311 -21.58 5.47 -0.52
C LEU A 311 -20.45 4.75 -1.26
N ILE A 312 -20.20 3.46 -0.96
CA ILE A 312 -19.15 2.71 -1.65
C ILE A 312 -19.47 2.51 -3.14
N ALA A 313 -20.72 2.22 -3.48
CA ALA A 313 -21.13 2.03 -4.87
C ALA A 313 -20.98 3.35 -5.66
N LEU A 314 -21.40 4.48 -5.08
CA LEU A 314 -21.23 5.79 -5.68
C LEU A 314 -19.75 6.18 -5.81
N SER A 315 -18.94 5.83 -4.81
CA SER A 315 -17.48 6.04 -4.84
C SER A 315 -16.83 5.31 -6.02
N GLN A 316 -17.23 4.06 -6.25
CA GLN A 316 -16.75 3.24 -7.37
C GLN A 316 -17.25 3.79 -8.71
N GLU A 317 -18.55 4.11 -8.81
CA GLU A 317 -19.15 4.66 -10.04
C GLU A 317 -18.49 5.98 -10.49
N HIS A 318 -18.06 6.80 -9.53
CA HIS A 318 -17.50 8.12 -9.83
C HIS A 318 -15.99 8.21 -9.65
N SER A 319 -15.28 7.09 -9.39
CA SER A 319 -13.86 7.07 -9.09
C SER A 319 -13.43 8.18 -8.11
N THR A 320 -14.29 8.43 -7.13
CA THR A 320 -14.15 9.50 -6.14
C THR A 320 -14.26 8.92 -4.73
N PRO A 321 -13.39 9.26 -3.77
CA PRO A 321 -13.51 8.77 -2.40
C PRO A 321 -14.86 9.07 -1.78
N VAL A 322 -15.34 8.20 -0.90
CA VAL A 322 -16.64 8.33 -0.25
C VAL A 322 -16.88 9.69 0.40
N TYR A 323 -15.84 10.31 0.93
CA TYR A 323 -15.89 11.62 1.59
C TYR A 323 -15.71 12.81 0.65
N ALA A 324 -15.42 12.59 -0.64
CA ALA A 324 -15.21 13.62 -1.65
C ALA A 324 -16.32 13.65 -2.71
N LEU A 325 -17.31 12.74 -2.63
CA LEU A 325 -18.46 12.73 -3.53
C LEU A 325 -19.22 14.06 -3.45
N THR A 326 -19.52 14.64 -4.61
CA THR A 326 -20.28 15.90 -4.70
C THR A 326 -21.78 15.66 -4.44
N ILE A 327 -22.53 16.76 -4.27
CA ILE A 327 -23.99 16.69 -4.08
C ILE A 327 -24.67 16.05 -5.30
N GLU A 328 -24.20 16.36 -6.49
CA GLU A 328 -24.69 15.79 -7.75
C GLU A 328 -24.43 14.27 -7.82
N GLN A 329 -23.24 13.85 -7.42
CA GLN A 329 -22.84 12.43 -7.38
C GLN A 329 -23.62 11.63 -6.34
N LEU A 330 -24.05 12.25 -5.24
CA LEU A 330 -24.90 11.58 -4.24
C LEU A 330 -26.30 11.23 -4.77
N ARG A 331 -26.81 11.96 -5.77
CA ARG A 331 -28.12 11.72 -6.41
C ARG A 331 -29.29 11.60 -5.43
N GLN A 332 -29.22 12.26 -4.29
CA GLN A 332 -30.19 12.13 -3.19
C GLN A 332 -30.70 13.48 -2.75
N THR A 333 -31.91 13.50 -2.16
CA THR A 333 -32.57 14.70 -1.68
C THR A 333 -33.06 14.55 -0.24
N GLY A 334 -33.38 15.67 0.42
CA GLY A 334 -33.94 15.71 1.76
C GLY A 334 -33.05 15.05 2.83
N ILE A 335 -33.67 14.42 3.81
CA ILE A 335 -33.03 13.83 5.00
C ILE A 335 -31.96 12.77 4.64
N VAL A 336 -32.18 12.03 3.55
CA VAL A 336 -31.20 11.00 3.12
C VAL A 336 -29.88 11.64 2.69
N ARG A 337 -29.96 12.76 1.96
CA ARG A 337 -28.78 13.56 1.57
C ARG A 337 -28.05 14.09 2.80
N GLU A 338 -28.77 14.70 3.74
CA GLU A 338 -28.18 15.25 4.97
C GLU A 338 -27.46 14.18 5.79
N ASN A 339 -28.07 12.98 5.93
CA ASN A 339 -27.45 11.85 6.61
C ASN A 339 -26.18 11.36 5.92
N ASN A 340 -26.16 11.34 4.59
CA ASN A 340 -24.97 10.93 3.85
C ASN A 340 -23.86 11.98 3.89
N GLN A 341 -24.21 13.27 3.85
CA GLN A 341 -23.24 14.36 4.05
C GLN A 341 -22.61 14.31 5.45
N ALA A 342 -23.40 14.05 6.50
CA ALA A 342 -22.89 13.87 7.84
C ALA A 342 -21.89 12.68 7.93
N LYS A 343 -22.19 11.57 7.25
CA LYS A 343 -21.27 10.43 7.16
C LYS A 343 -20.02 10.76 6.35
N GLN A 344 -20.13 11.53 5.27
CA GLN A 344 -18.98 11.98 4.50
C GLN A 344 -18.00 12.79 5.36
N GLU A 345 -18.52 13.70 6.20
CA GLU A 345 -17.66 14.48 7.12
C GLU A 345 -16.99 13.58 8.17
N GLU A 346 -17.69 12.56 8.69
CA GLU A 346 -17.10 11.56 9.59
C GLU A 346 -15.97 10.80 8.90
N PHE A 347 -16.18 10.30 7.68
CA PHE A 347 -15.15 9.58 6.92
C PHE A 347 -13.99 10.50 6.55
N LYS A 348 -14.26 11.75 6.15
CA LYS A 348 -13.23 12.74 5.85
C LYS A 348 -12.30 12.97 7.06
N LYS A 349 -12.90 13.15 8.23
CA LYS A 349 -12.15 13.27 9.48
C LYS A 349 -11.32 12.00 9.75
N THR A 350 -11.93 10.83 9.65
CA THR A 350 -11.27 9.55 9.90
C THR A 350 -10.06 9.33 8.99
N PHE A 351 -10.19 9.58 7.68
CA PHE A 351 -9.08 9.46 6.74
C PHE A 351 -8.06 10.59 6.90
N SER A 352 -8.48 11.79 7.28
CA SER A 352 -7.56 12.89 7.62
C SER A 352 -6.67 12.53 8.81
N ASP A 353 -7.27 12.06 9.91
CA ASP A 353 -6.54 11.64 11.11
C ASP A 353 -5.61 10.45 10.81
N LEU A 354 -6.05 9.49 9.97
CA LEU A 354 -5.23 8.37 9.53
C LEU A 354 -4.02 8.85 8.71
N ALA A 355 -4.23 9.76 7.77
CA ALA A 355 -3.15 10.33 6.95
C ALA A 355 -2.14 11.12 7.80
N ASP A 356 -2.61 11.90 8.78
CA ASP A 356 -1.74 12.64 9.69
C ASP A 356 -0.87 11.70 10.54
N LYS A 357 -1.43 10.62 11.06
CA LYS A 357 -0.66 9.58 11.76
C LYS A 357 0.40 8.95 10.86
N ILE A 358 0.05 8.60 9.63
CA ILE A 358 1.01 8.02 8.67
C ILE A 358 2.14 9.00 8.37
N ILE A 359 1.83 10.27 8.13
CA ILE A 359 2.84 11.31 7.90
C ILE A 359 3.77 11.45 9.11
N ALA A 360 3.22 11.50 10.32
CA ALA A 360 4.00 11.62 11.55
C ALA A 360 4.90 10.40 11.79
N LEU A 361 4.34 9.18 11.67
CA LEU A 361 5.08 7.92 11.87
C LEU A 361 6.19 7.75 10.83
N SER A 362 5.91 8.01 9.55
CA SER A 362 6.90 7.84 8.48
C SER A 362 8.00 8.91 8.55
N SER A 363 7.67 10.15 8.93
CA SER A 363 8.66 11.22 9.07
C SER A 363 9.64 10.98 10.23
N SER A 364 9.20 10.33 11.31
CA SER A 364 10.08 10.01 12.44
C SER A 364 11.17 8.99 12.08
N TYR A 365 10.91 8.14 11.09
CA TYR A 365 11.87 7.15 10.60
C TYR A 365 13.04 7.79 9.86
N ALA A 366 12.79 8.85 9.08
CA ALA A 366 13.81 9.57 8.33
C ALA A 366 14.84 10.29 9.22
N VAL A 367 14.52 10.54 10.50
CA VAL A 367 15.41 11.22 11.48
C VAL A 367 16.33 10.22 12.19
N SER A 368 16.00 8.92 12.17
CA SER A 368 16.71 7.85 12.90
C SER A 368 17.56 6.94 12.00
N ALA A 369 17.52 7.10 10.68
CA ALA A 369 18.33 6.44 9.69
C ALA A 369 19.46 7.33 9.18
#